data_56980f4485080b0ffb62e2e80e88445e
#
_entry.id   56980f4485080b0ffb62e2e80e88445e
#
_cell.length_a   1.000
_cell.length_b   1.000
_cell.length_c   1.000
_cell.angle_alpha   90.00
_cell.angle_beta   90.00
_cell.angle_gamma   90.00
#
_symmetry.space_group_name_H-M   'P 1'
#
loop_
_entity.id
_entity.type
_entity.pdbx_description
1 polymer ?
#
loop_
_entity_poly.entity_id
_entity_poly.type
_entity_poly.pdbx_seq_one_letter_code
_entity_poly.pdbx_strand_id
1 'polypeptide(L)'
;DKDGLKPNAVLYKILDIIANIVRSIPFLILLILLIPFTRFILGKSYGSTATIVPLTVAAIPFIARMVESSLKEVDSGVIEAATAMGAGNMRIIFKVLLVEARTSLITGATIAIGTILGYSAMAGRWRRSWRYRRQIRILQIPDRHYDSYSHTSDSYSTDIPVCRNVDRK
;
A
#
# COMPACT_ATOMS: atom_id res chain seq x y z
N ASP A 1 -3.77 -24.43 3.72
CA ASP A 1 -2.91 -25.05 4.71
C ASP A 1 -2.99 -26.58 4.59
N LYS A 2 -1.93 -27.30 4.92
CA LYS A 2 -1.90 -28.77 4.86
C LYS A 2 -2.80 -29.36 5.96
N ASP A 3 -2.90 -28.65 7.07
CA ASP A 3 -3.65 -29.06 8.25
C ASP A 3 -5.00 -28.32 8.38
N GLY A 4 -5.48 -27.70 7.30
CA GLY A 4 -6.72 -26.95 7.27
C GLY A 4 -7.94 -27.81 7.03
N LEU A 5 -9.13 -27.26 7.34
CA LEU A 5 -10.45 -27.92 7.18
C LEU A 5 -10.77 -28.36 5.74
N LYS A 6 -10.13 -27.76 4.73
CA LYS A 6 -10.14 -28.18 3.31
C LYS A 6 -8.74 -27.97 2.72
N PRO A 7 -7.85 -28.97 2.79
CA PRO A 7 -6.48 -28.82 2.33
C PRO A 7 -6.43 -28.74 0.79
N ASN A 8 -6.02 -27.57 0.28
CA ASN A 8 -5.60 -27.40 -1.12
C ASN A 8 -4.15 -26.93 -1.12
N ALA A 9 -3.23 -27.90 -1.08
CA ALA A 9 -1.81 -27.65 -0.92
C ALA A 9 -1.20 -26.82 -2.05
N VAL A 10 -1.71 -26.96 -3.28
CA VAL A 10 -1.19 -26.23 -4.44
C VAL A 10 -1.55 -24.75 -4.36
N LEU A 11 -2.84 -24.45 -4.12
CA LEU A 11 -3.31 -23.06 -4.00
C LEU A 11 -2.63 -22.36 -2.81
N TYR A 12 -2.54 -23.04 -1.67
CA TYR A 12 -1.86 -22.51 -0.49
C TYR A 12 -0.39 -22.17 -0.81
N LYS A 13 0.35 -23.08 -1.44
CA LYS A 13 1.75 -22.86 -1.77
C LYS A 13 1.97 -21.70 -2.75
N ILE A 14 1.11 -21.56 -3.75
CA ILE A 14 1.17 -20.44 -4.71
C ILE A 14 0.92 -19.10 -3.99
N LEU A 15 -0.13 -19.03 -3.17
CA LEU A 15 -0.46 -17.80 -2.44
C LEU A 15 0.63 -17.45 -1.41
N ASP A 16 1.20 -18.45 -0.74
CA ASP A 16 2.29 -18.25 0.22
C ASP A 16 3.55 -17.69 -0.48
N ILE A 17 3.93 -18.24 -1.64
CA ILE A 17 5.06 -17.73 -2.42
C ILE A 17 4.82 -16.29 -2.85
N ILE A 18 3.64 -15.97 -3.41
CA ILE A 18 3.29 -14.62 -3.84
C ILE A 18 3.33 -13.64 -2.65
N ALA A 19 2.72 -14.03 -1.53
CA ALA A 19 2.70 -13.19 -0.33
C ALA A 19 4.12 -12.95 0.20
N ASN A 20 4.98 -13.94 0.21
CA ASN A 20 6.36 -13.82 0.67
C ASN A 20 7.19 -12.93 -0.26
N ILE A 21 7.03 -13.04 -1.58
CA ILE A 21 7.70 -12.16 -2.56
C ILE A 21 7.29 -10.70 -2.33
N VAL A 22 6.00 -10.42 -2.27
CA VAL A 22 5.49 -9.03 -2.10
C VAL A 22 5.98 -8.44 -0.77
N ARG A 23 6.01 -9.20 0.30
CA ARG A 23 6.49 -8.76 1.63
C ARG A 23 8.00 -8.59 1.71
N SER A 24 8.77 -9.30 0.88
CA SER A 24 10.22 -9.15 0.81
C SER A 24 10.67 -7.85 0.16
N ILE A 25 9.79 -7.23 -0.64
CA ILE A 25 10.07 -5.97 -1.31
C ILE A 25 9.78 -4.80 -0.35
N PRO A 26 10.76 -3.91 -0.07
CA PRO A 26 10.49 -2.68 0.69
C PRO A 26 9.38 -1.86 0.04
N PHE A 27 8.45 -1.32 0.85
CA PHE A 27 7.27 -0.61 0.36
C PHE A 27 7.58 0.49 -0.65
N LEU A 28 8.68 1.25 -0.46
CA LEU A 28 9.08 2.31 -1.40
C LEU A 28 9.45 1.76 -2.79
N ILE A 29 10.09 0.59 -2.83
CA ILE A 29 10.44 -0.08 -4.09
C ILE A 29 9.18 -0.64 -4.75
N LEU A 30 8.29 -1.25 -3.98
CA LEU A 30 6.99 -1.72 -4.45
C LEU A 30 6.15 -0.59 -5.04
N LEU A 31 6.17 0.59 -4.41
CA LEU A 31 5.49 1.79 -4.91
C LEU A 31 6.00 2.19 -6.30
N ILE A 32 7.33 2.18 -6.50
CA ILE A 32 7.95 2.51 -7.79
C ILE A 32 7.63 1.44 -8.84
N LEU A 33 7.73 0.17 -8.46
CA LEU A 33 7.47 -0.97 -9.33
C LEU A 33 6.03 -0.99 -9.85
N LEU A 34 5.08 -0.57 -9.02
CA LEU A 34 3.66 -0.54 -9.36
C LEU A 34 3.21 0.72 -10.12
N ILE A 35 4.11 1.69 -10.39
CA ILE A 35 3.77 2.88 -11.18
C ILE A 35 3.15 2.53 -12.55
N PRO A 36 3.76 1.66 -13.40
CA PRO A 36 3.18 1.32 -14.68
C PRO A 36 1.82 0.63 -14.55
N PHE A 37 1.66 -0.26 -13.57
CA PHE A 37 0.42 -0.95 -13.27
C PHE A 37 -0.68 0.03 -12.79
N THR A 38 -0.34 0.94 -11.91
CA THR A 38 -1.24 2.01 -11.44
C THR A 38 -1.69 2.90 -12.58
N ARG A 39 -0.78 3.23 -13.51
CA ARG A 39 -1.09 4.03 -14.70
C ARG A 39 -2.05 3.29 -15.64
N PHE A 40 -1.88 1.98 -15.78
CA PHE A 40 -2.76 1.15 -16.60
C PHE A 40 -4.20 1.11 -16.05
N ILE A 41 -4.37 0.98 -14.72
CA ILE A 41 -5.68 0.89 -14.07
C ILE A 41 -6.37 2.26 -13.95
N LEU A 42 -5.64 3.30 -13.53
CA LEU A 42 -6.22 4.59 -13.16
C LEU A 42 -5.97 5.69 -14.20
N GLY A 43 -5.23 5.42 -15.26
CA GLY A 43 -4.80 6.41 -16.25
C GLY A 43 -3.83 7.48 -15.72
N LYS A 44 -3.50 7.44 -14.42
CA LYS A 44 -2.63 8.43 -13.73
C LYS A 44 -1.59 7.70 -12.89
N SER A 45 -0.34 8.18 -12.97
CA SER A 45 0.80 7.58 -12.22
C SER A 45 1.07 8.25 -10.89
N TYR A 46 0.37 9.35 -10.56
CA TYR A 46 0.62 10.17 -9.38
C TYR A 46 -0.67 10.79 -8.85
N GLY A 47 -0.66 11.13 -7.57
CA GLY A 47 -1.82 11.69 -6.86
C GLY A 47 -2.27 10.83 -5.69
N SER A 48 -3.27 11.29 -4.95
CA SER A 48 -3.79 10.57 -3.78
C SER A 48 -4.39 9.23 -4.17
N THR A 49 -5.13 9.18 -5.28
CA THR A 49 -5.78 7.98 -5.79
C THR A 49 -4.78 6.95 -6.31
N ALA A 50 -3.69 7.41 -6.95
CA ALA A 50 -2.66 6.52 -7.47
C ALA A 50 -1.89 5.77 -6.37
N THR A 51 -1.76 6.35 -5.17
CA THR A 51 -1.07 5.70 -4.04
C THR A 51 -1.90 4.62 -3.36
N ILE A 52 -3.22 4.57 -3.59
CA ILE A 52 -4.10 3.54 -3.03
C ILE A 52 -3.73 2.16 -3.59
N VAL A 53 -3.42 2.06 -4.88
CA VAL A 53 -3.11 0.77 -5.53
C VAL A 53 -1.90 0.07 -4.89
N PRO A 54 -0.71 0.66 -4.81
CA PRO A 54 0.43 -0.01 -4.17
C PRO A 54 0.22 -0.22 -2.67
N LEU A 55 -0.52 0.66 -1.99
CA LEU A 55 -0.86 0.49 -0.59
C LEU A 55 -1.74 -0.75 -0.37
N THR A 56 -2.75 -0.95 -1.21
CA THR A 56 -3.63 -2.12 -1.15
C THR A 56 -2.87 -3.40 -1.46
N VAL A 57 -2.03 -3.40 -2.51
CA VAL A 57 -1.21 -4.57 -2.88
C VAL A 57 -0.25 -4.95 -1.76
N ALA A 58 0.31 -4.00 -1.03
CA ALA A 58 1.16 -4.27 0.13
C ALA A 58 0.36 -4.77 1.35
N ALA A 59 -0.83 -4.21 1.58
CA ALA A 59 -1.65 -4.52 2.74
C ALA A 59 -2.27 -5.93 2.69
N ILE A 60 -2.72 -6.39 1.52
CA ILE A 60 -3.39 -7.70 1.36
C ILE A 60 -2.54 -8.86 1.90
N PRO A 61 -1.31 -9.11 1.43
CA PRO A 61 -0.50 -10.23 1.91
C PRO A 61 -0.07 -10.05 3.36
N PHE A 62 0.08 -8.83 3.83
CA PHE A 62 0.40 -8.55 5.22
C PHE A 62 -0.77 -8.95 6.15
N ILE A 63 -1.98 -8.50 5.83
CA ILE A 63 -3.19 -8.83 6.61
C ILE A 63 -3.48 -10.33 6.54
N ALA A 64 -3.38 -10.94 5.36
CA ALA A 64 -3.61 -12.37 5.19
C ALA A 64 -2.68 -13.20 6.10
N ARG A 65 -1.41 -12.84 6.17
CA ARG A 65 -0.44 -13.55 7.02
C ARG A 65 -0.69 -13.33 8.51
N MET A 66 -1.09 -12.12 8.89
CA MET A 66 -1.46 -11.81 10.26
C MET A 66 -2.65 -12.64 10.71
N VAL A 67 -3.71 -12.72 9.89
CA VAL A 67 -4.88 -13.55 10.19
C VAL A 67 -4.51 -15.03 10.26
N GLU A 68 -3.71 -15.53 9.33
CA GLU A 68 -3.23 -16.91 9.33
C GLU A 68 -2.46 -17.23 10.62
N SER A 69 -1.56 -16.34 11.04
CA SER A 69 -0.80 -16.52 12.30
C SER A 69 -1.73 -16.58 13.51
N SER A 70 -2.68 -15.65 13.60
CA SER A 70 -3.65 -15.62 14.72
C SER A 70 -4.53 -16.87 14.79
N LEU A 71 -4.91 -17.41 13.62
CA LEU A 71 -5.72 -18.63 13.58
C LEU A 71 -4.91 -19.89 13.92
N LYS A 72 -3.61 -19.90 13.65
CA LYS A 72 -2.69 -21.00 14.00
C LYS A 72 -2.34 -21.06 15.48
N GLU A 73 -2.60 -20.00 16.24
CA GLU A 73 -2.40 -19.98 17.70
C GLU A 73 -3.51 -20.76 18.44
N VAL A 74 -4.63 -21.05 17.77
CA VAL A 74 -5.73 -21.81 18.39
C VAL A 74 -5.32 -23.27 18.57
N ASP A 75 -5.56 -23.80 19.76
CA ASP A 75 -5.25 -25.18 20.10
C ASP A 75 -6.02 -26.16 19.20
N SER A 76 -5.34 -27.15 18.65
CA SER A 76 -5.94 -28.19 17.80
C SER A 76 -6.96 -29.02 18.53
N GLY A 77 -6.81 -29.23 19.86
CA GLY A 77 -7.76 -29.97 20.70
C GLY A 77 -9.15 -29.35 20.73
N VAL A 78 -9.24 -28.00 20.64
CA VAL A 78 -10.54 -27.31 20.56
C VAL A 78 -11.25 -27.63 19.24
N ILE A 79 -10.47 -27.70 18.14
CA ILE A 79 -10.97 -28.04 16.80
C ILE A 79 -11.42 -29.51 16.78
N GLU A 80 -10.64 -30.42 17.36
CA GLU A 80 -10.94 -31.84 17.43
C GLU A 80 -12.21 -32.11 18.28
N ALA A 81 -12.33 -31.46 19.43
CA ALA A 81 -13.52 -31.55 20.26
C ALA A 81 -14.77 -31.07 19.53
N ALA A 82 -14.70 -29.92 18.82
CA ALA A 82 -15.81 -29.44 18.04
C ALA A 82 -16.19 -30.37 16.89
N THR A 83 -15.21 -31.01 16.27
CA THR A 83 -15.41 -32.00 15.20
C THR A 83 -16.08 -33.28 15.75
N ALA A 84 -15.61 -33.75 16.89
CA ALA A 84 -16.19 -34.90 17.58
C ALA A 84 -17.67 -34.68 17.97
N MET A 85 -18.05 -33.43 18.29
CA MET A 85 -19.44 -33.03 18.53
C MET A 85 -20.28 -32.88 17.25
N GLY A 86 -19.75 -33.20 16.06
CA GLY A 86 -20.46 -33.13 14.79
C GLY A 86 -20.60 -31.73 14.22
N ALA A 87 -19.77 -30.77 14.64
CA ALA A 87 -19.77 -29.41 14.06
C ALA A 87 -19.29 -29.42 12.63
N GLY A 88 -20.05 -28.85 11.70
CA GLY A 88 -19.63 -28.66 10.33
C GLY A 88 -18.52 -27.59 10.21
N ASN A 89 -17.70 -27.67 9.17
CA ASN A 89 -16.52 -26.80 8.96
C ASN A 89 -16.81 -25.30 9.09
N MET A 90 -17.93 -24.82 8.56
CA MET A 90 -18.31 -23.40 8.68
C MET A 90 -18.63 -23.00 10.13
N ARG A 91 -19.25 -23.90 10.89
CA ARG A 91 -19.53 -23.68 12.33
C ARG A 91 -18.24 -23.62 13.13
N ILE A 92 -17.26 -24.48 12.82
CA ILE A 92 -15.93 -24.48 13.43
C ILE A 92 -15.22 -23.15 13.14
N ILE A 93 -15.20 -22.67 11.90
CA ILE A 93 -14.55 -21.41 11.54
C ILE A 93 -15.17 -20.22 12.29
N PHE A 94 -16.48 -20.04 12.21
CA PHE A 94 -17.10 -18.81 12.72
C PHE A 94 -17.39 -18.84 14.22
N LYS A 95 -17.68 -20.00 14.82
CA LYS A 95 -18.06 -20.09 16.22
C LYS A 95 -16.96 -20.59 17.14
N VAL A 96 -15.94 -21.26 16.61
CA VAL A 96 -14.84 -21.78 17.40
C VAL A 96 -13.56 -20.99 17.10
N LEU A 97 -13.07 -21.07 15.87
CA LEU A 97 -11.79 -20.53 15.51
C LEU A 97 -11.70 -19.00 15.69
N LEU A 98 -12.68 -18.26 15.14
CA LEU A 98 -12.70 -16.80 15.25
C LEU A 98 -12.93 -16.31 16.67
N VAL A 99 -13.70 -17.04 17.45
CA VAL A 99 -13.99 -16.68 18.85
C VAL A 99 -12.77 -16.91 19.73
N GLU A 100 -12.08 -18.02 19.55
CA GLU A 100 -10.87 -18.35 20.30
C GLU A 100 -9.70 -17.44 19.89
N ALA A 101 -9.50 -17.19 18.60
CA ALA A 101 -8.45 -16.32 18.09
C ALA A 101 -8.72 -14.80 18.29
N ARG A 102 -9.86 -14.39 18.83
CA ARG A 102 -10.30 -12.98 18.89
C ARG A 102 -9.24 -12.02 19.45
N THR A 103 -8.56 -12.40 20.53
CA THR A 103 -7.55 -11.55 21.18
C THR A 103 -6.35 -11.34 20.27
N SER A 104 -5.84 -12.39 19.67
CA SER A 104 -4.73 -12.34 18.72
C SER A 104 -5.11 -11.57 17.44
N LEU A 105 -6.34 -11.76 16.94
CA LEU A 105 -6.86 -11.01 15.78
C LEU A 105 -6.98 -9.51 16.06
N ILE A 106 -7.44 -9.09 17.24
CA ILE A 106 -7.55 -7.67 17.61
C ILE A 106 -6.16 -7.05 17.72
N THR A 107 -5.22 -7.72 18.38
CA THR A 107 -3.83 -7.29 18.48
C THR A 107 -3.18 -7.15 17.09
N GLY A 108 -3.36 -8.17 16.25
CA GLY A 108 -2.88 -8.15 14.87
C GLY A 108 -3.51 -7.02 14.05
N ALA A 109 -4.82 -6.77 14.17
CA ALA A 109 -5.49 -5.67 13.49
C ALA A 109 -4.93 -4.31 13.90
N THR A 110 -4.62 -4.12 15.19
CA THR A 110 -3.99 -2.89 15.69
C THR A 110 -2.62 -2.66 15.04
N ILE A 111 -1.79 -3.70 14.95
CA ILE A 111 -0.48 -3.64 14.29
C ILE A 111 -0.65 -3.37 12.79
N ALA A 112 -1.65 -3.99 12.14
CA ALA A 112 -1.93 -3.78 10.73
C ALA A 112 -2.31 -2.33 10.43
N ILE A 113 -3.18 -1.73 11.22
CA ILE A 113 -3.57 -0.32 11.09
C ILE A 113 -2.35 0.59 11.23
N GLY A 114 -1.53 0.38 12.26
CA GLY A 114 -0.30 1.15 12.46
C GLY A 114 0.68 1.05 11.28
N THR A 115 0.84 -0.14 10.73
CA THR A 115 1.71 -0.39 9.57
C THR A 115 1.20 0.31 8.32
N ILE A 116 -0.11 0.23 8.04
CA ILE A 116 -0.75 0.88 6.89
C ILE A 116 -0.66 2.41 7.00
N LEU A 117 -0.83 2.96 8.20
CA LEU A 117 -0.62 4.39 8.46
C LEU A 117 0.83 4.80 8.17
N GLY A 118 1.81 3.99 8.58
CA GLY A 118 3.23 4.21 8.25
C GLY A 118 3.48 4.22 6.74
N TYR A 119 2.93 3.27 6.00
CA TYR A 119 3.03 3.23 4.54
C TYR A 119 2.36 4.43 3.87
N SER A 120 1.20 4.86 4.35
CA SER A 120 0.51 6.04 3.84
C SER A 120 1.30 7.32 4.04
N ALA A 121 1.99 7.45 5.18
CA ALA A 121 2.88 8.58 5.46
C ALA A 121 4.09 8.61 4.52
N MET A 122 4.69 7.45 4.21
CA MET A 122 5.77 7.33 3.24
C MET A 122 5.31 7.70 1.83
N ALA A 123 4.14 7.22 1.40
CA ALA A 123 3.54 7.55 0.12
C ALA A 123 3.21 9.05 0.01
N GLY A 124 2.75 9.69 1.08
CA GLY A 124 2.51 11.13 1.15
C GLY A 124 3.78 11.97 1.00
N ARG A 125 4.91 11.52 1.55
CA ARG A 125 6.23 12.16 1.40
C ARG A 125 6.75 12.05 -0.03
N TRP A 126 6.60 10.89 -0.65
CA TRP A 126 6.92 10.65 -2.06
C TRP A 126 6.18 11.62 -2.98
N ARG A 127 4.88 11.83 -2.78
CA ARG A 127 4.05 12.77 -3.54
C ARG A 127 4.54 14.21 -3.47
N ARG A 128 5.03 14.69 -2.32
CA ARG A 128 5.59 16.03 -2.15
C ARG A 128 6.90 16.19 -2.90
N SER A 129 7.78 15.21 -2.83
CA SER A 129 9.06 15.21 -3.55
C SER A 129 8.88 15.28 -5.07
N TRP A 130 7.89 14.60 -5.64
CA TRP A 130 7.60 14.65 -7.07
C TRP A 130 7.08 16.01 -7.53
N ARG A 131 6.24 16.69 -6.74
CA ARG A 131 5.78 18.05 -7.05
C ARG A 131 6.95 19.02 -7.08
N TYR A 132 7.84 18.93 -6.11
CA TYR A 132 9.02 19.78 -6.03
C TYR A 132 9.97 19.58 -7.23
N ARG A 133 10.26 18.33 -7.61
CA ARG A 133 11.10 18.04 -8.79
C ARG A 133 10.49 18.53 -10.11
N ARG A 134 9.17 18.46 -10.25
CA ARG A 134 8.49 18.98 -11.44
C ARG A 134 8.63 20.49 -11.52
N GLN A 135 8.49 21.19 -10.41
CA GLN A 135 8.63 22.64 -10.34
C GLN A 135 10.04 23.09 -10.70
N ILE A 136 11.07 22.42 -10.16
CA ILE A 136 12.48 22.68 -10.54
C ILE A 136 12.71 22.39 -12.01
N ARG A 137 12.17 21.33 -12.59
CA ARG A 137 12.35 21.00 -14.00
C ARG A 137 11.73 22.04 -14.92
N ILE A 138 10.61 22.63 -14.54
CA ILE A 138 9.96 23.72 -15.29
C ILE A 138 10.82 24.98 -15.22
N LEU A 139 11.46 25.25 -14.08
CA LEU A 139 12.35 26.38 -13.89
C LEU A 139 13.74 26.19 -14.54
N GLN A 140 14.13 24.94 -14.86
CA GLN A 140 15.39 24.60 -15.49
C GLN A 140 15.29 24.33 -17.01
N ILE A 141 14.13 24.57 -17.64
CA ILE A 141 14.07 24.60 -19.11
C ILE A 141 14.85 25.85 -19.53
N PRO A 142 16.02 25.71 -20.15
CA PRO A 142 16.74 26.87 -20.67
C PRO A 142 15.83 27.58 -21.67
N ASP A 143 15.77 28.90 -21.59
CA ASP A 143 15.04 29.80 -22.47
C ASP A 143 15.50 29.74 -23.94
N ARG A 144 15.53 28.57 -24.54
CA ARG A 144 15.88 28.44 -25.94
C ARG A 144 14.74 28.86 -26.88
N HIS A 145 13.58 29.21 -26.33
CA HIS A 145 12.40 29.68 -27.07
C HIS A 145 11.92 31.08 -26.69
N TYR A 146 12.64 31.79 -25.79
CA TYR A 146 12.20 33.12 -25.37
C TYR A 146 12.68 34.23 -26.34
N ASP A 147 13.74 33.97 -27.10
CA ASP A 147 14.26 34.94 -28.06
C ASP A 147 13.45 35.11 -29.35
N SER A 148 12.40 34.27 -29.55
CA SER A 148 11.52 34.39 -30.73
C SER A 148 10.26 35.22 -30.50
N TYR A 149 9.92 35.58 -29.28
CA TYR A 149 8.68 36.30 -28.97
C TYR A 149 8.86 37.70 -28.38
N SER A 150 10.10 38.20 -28.29
CA SER A 150 10.35 39.53 -27.75
C SER A 150 10.02 40.69 -28.70
N HIS A 151 9.37 40.43 -29.83
CA HIS A 151 9.02 41.50 -30.80
C HIS A 151 7.52 41.77 -30.96
N THR A 152 6.65 41.22 -30.12
CA THR A 152 5.23 41.58 -30.15
C THR A 152 4.64 41.66 -28.76
N SER A 153 4.25 42.90 -28.40
CA SER A 153 3.34 43.28 -27.31
C SER A 153 3.94 43.54 -25.93
N ASP A 154 4.38 44.78 -25.75
CA ASP A 154 4.04 45.55 -24.56
C ASP A 154 2.54 45.39 -24.23
N SER A 155 2.21 44.66 -23.23
CA SER A 155 0.98 44.74 -22.43
C SER A 155 0.69 43.41 -21.77
N TYR A 156 1.17 43.18 -20.58
CA TYR A 156 0.57 42.49 -19.45
C TYR A 156 1.56 42.44 -18.29
N SER A 157 1.71 43.62 -17.67
CA SER A 157 2.16 43.73 -16.29
C SER A 157 1.08 43.17 -15.41
N THR A 158 1.29 42.05 -14.76
CA THR A 158 0.66 41.77 -13.45
C THR A 158 1.35 40.60 -12.75
N ASP A 159 2.10 40.94 -11.72
CA ASP A 159 2.20 40.28 -10.42
C ASP A 159 2.40 38.77 -10.35
N ILE A 160 3.64 38.32 -10.36
CA ILE A 160 4.03 37.10 -9.67
C ILE A 160 4.93 37.47 -8.48
N PRO A 161 4.42 37.48 -7.24
CA PRO A 161 5.23 37.78 -6.05
C PRO A 161 5.85 36.48 -5.50
N VAL A 162 6.92 35.94 -6.08
CA VAL A 162 7.54 34.73 -5.53
C VAL A 162 9.09 34.77 -5.49
N CYS A 163 9.75 35.86 -5.71
CA CYS A 163 11.21 35.89 -5.56
C CYS A 163 11.74 37.09 -4.80
N ARG A 164 11.22 37.36 -3.60
CA ARG A 164 11.81 38.42 -2.75
C ARG A 164 12.12 37.99 -1.31
N ASN A 165 12.57 36.77 -1.06
CA ASN A 165 13.00 36.41 0.31
C ASN A 165 14.07 35.31 0.39
N VAL A 166 15.17 35.40 -0.38
CA VAL A 166 16.32 34.52 -0.18
C VAL A 166 17.63 35.28 0.06
N ASP A 167 17.66 36.61 -0.03
CA ASP A 167 18.87 37.37 0.31
C ASP A 167 18.63 38.30 1.49
N ARG A 168 18.58 37.76 2.70
CA ARG A 168 18.93 38.46 3.94
C ARG A 168 18.94 37.51 5.14
N LYS A 169 19.97 36.69 5.31
CA LYS A 169 20.74 36.53 6.56
C LYS A 169 21.81 35.46 6.34
#